data_4f3366994f455e9a7b88da931f0f7bd3
#
_entry.id   4f3366994f455e9a7b88da931f0f7bd3
#
_cell.length_a   1.000
_cell.length_b   1.000
_cell.length_c   1.000
_cell.angle_alpha   90.00
_cell.angle_beta   90.00
_cell.angle_gamma   90.00
#
_symmetry.space_group_name_H-M   'P 1'
#
loop_
_entity.id
_entity.type
_entity.pdbx_description
1 polymer ?
#
loop_
_entity_poly.entity_id
_entity_poly.type
_entity_poly.pdbx_seq_one_letter_code
_entity_poly.pdbx_strand_id
1 'polypeptide(L)'
;MFAVFHRTRKAAIGLLASLGALALTACDLPVANNLSGGPSINPGAPVVVALLVPKSSAERGISAIGQSLENSARMAVTDLDGTQIDLRVYDTAGDPALAASAGSRAVADGAKIIIGPLFQESTAAVAAATAGSGVNILSFSNNASLAYAESNVFILGATFKNTADRLVSYAARNDKRNMVVVHGTDVPGQLGYQAVQSALSGSPAREVGTVVYEPSQEAVVASVGRIRDEVGGANAIFFTSNTQGALPLYAQMLPEAGLISPSPQFIGLTRWDIPPQTLGYKGVEGAWFALPDPTKSSAFRARYKSTYGAEPHPIGGLGYDGIAAVGALVASGNSNALTGRSLTQSRGFQGTGGIFRLLPDGTNERGLAVATVRDKQVVVIDPAPTSFSAFGS
;
A
#
# COMPACT_ATOMS: atom_id res chain seq x y z
N MET A 1 80.24 26.54 4.30
CA MET A 1 79.63 25.24 4.54
C MET A 1 78.21 25.42 5.11
N PHE A 2 77.39 26.24 4.43
CA PHE A 2 75.96 26.52 4.85
C PHE A 2 75.13 26.92 3.62
N ALA A 3 74.85 25.97 2.72
CA ALA A 3 73.97 26.31 1.55
C ALA A 3 73.27 25.07 0.95
N VAL A 4 73.07 23.97 1.70
CA VAL A 4 72.44 22.75 1.13
C VAL A 4 71.14 22.38 1.82
N PHE A 5 70.74 23.01 2.95
CA PHE A 5 69.58 22.60 3.72
C PHE A 5 68.23 23.34 3.40
N HIS A 6 68.19 24.27 2.43
CA HIS A 6 67.02 25.05 2.12
C HIS A 6 66.20 24.60 0.88
N ARG A 7 66.66 23.59 0.12
CA ARG A 7 65.94 23.10 -1.09
C ARG A 7 65.04 21.87 -0.87
N THR A 8 65.21 21.16 0.24
CA THR A 8 64.45 19.94 0.52
C THR A 8 63.12 20.15 1.25
N ARG A 9 62.90 21.35 1.86
CA ARG A 9 61.64 21.66 2.55
C ARG A 9 60.47 22.14 1.67
N LYS A 10 60.77 22.62 0.45
CA LYS A 10 59.73 23.09 -0.49
C LYS A 10 59.17 21.97 -1.38
N ALA A 11 59.86 20.87 -1.53
CA ALA A 11 59.40 19.71 -2.29
C ALA A 11 58.43 18.80 -1.48
N ALA A 12 58.60 18.78 -0.14
CA ALA A 12 57.73 17.94 0.73
C ALA A 12 56.35 18.55 0.98
N ILE A 13 56.21 19.90 0.87
CA ILE A 13 54.92 20.57 1.06
C ILE A 13 54.03 20.48 -0.20
N GLY A 14 54.65 20.40 -1.38
CA GLY A 14 53.91 20.23 -2.65
C GLY A 14 53.30 18.81 -2.82
N LEU A 15 53.90 17.78 -2.22
CA LEU A 15 53.44 16.40 -2.34
C LEU A 15 52.32 16.07 -1.37
N LEU A 16 52.25 16.75 -0.23
CA LEU A 16 51.13 16.60 0.75
C LEU A 16 49.87 17.35 0.34
N ALA A 17 49.99 18.42 -0.46
CA ALA A 17 48.82 19.16 -0.97
C ALA A 17 48.14 18.46 -2.16
N SER A 18 48.88 17.64 -2.94
CA SER A 18 48.32 16.86 -4.05
C SER A 18 47.66 15.54 -3.63
N LEU A 19 48.01 14.94 -2.46
CA LEU A 19 47.32 13.79 -1.91
C LEU A 19 46.02 14.17 -1.15
N GLY A 20 45.90 15.41 -0.67
CA GLY A 20 44.69 15.87 0.01
C GLY A 20 43.53 16.24 -0.94
N ALA A 21 43.84 16.51 -2.22
CA ALA A 21 42.80 16.86 -3.20
C ALA A 21 42.16 15.63 -3.88
N LEU A 22 42.72 14.43 -3.77
CA LEU A 22 42.17 13.19 -4.31
C LEU A 22 41.24 12.44 -3.33
N ALA A 23 41.16 12.88 -2.07
CA ALA A 23 40.30 12.23 -1.06
C ALA A 23 38.92 12.86 -0.92
N LEU A 24 38.58 13.91 -1.67
CA LEU A 24 37.26 14.61 -1.59
C LEU A 24 36.35 14.34 -2.79
N THR A 25 36.72 13.44 -3.72
CA THR A 25 35.83 13.05 -4.83
C THR A 25 35.22 11.65 -4.70
N ALA A 26 35.22 11.06 -3.50
CA ALA A 26 34.73 9.71 -3.27
C ALA A 26 33.51 9.67 -2.36
N CYS A 27 32.54 10.53 -2.60
CA CYS A 27 31.22 10.41 -1.97
C CYS A 27 30.11 11.04 -2.83
N ASP A 28 30.11 10.75 -4.13
CA ASP A 28 28.90 10.80 -4.93
C ASP A 28 28.88 9.56 -5.83
N LEU A 29 28.78 8.40 -5.19
CA LEU A 29 28.20 7.26 -5.89
C LEU A 29 26.74 7.68 -6.11
N PRO A 30 26.28 7.86 -7.36
CA PRO A 30 24.86 7.97 -7.60
C PRO A 30 24.26 6.70 -7.00
N VAL A 31 23.47 6.84 -5.97
CA VAL A 31 22.51 5.79 -5.58
C VAL A 31 21.78 5.51 -6.89
N ALA A 32 22.06 4.37 -7.48
CA ALA A 32 21.39 3.92 -8.69
C ALA A 32 19.94 3.66 -8.28
N ASN A 33 19.15 4.75 -8.30
CA ASN A 33 17.70 4.63 -8.14
C ASN A 33 17.26 3.79 -9.32
N ASN A 34 16.77 2.57 -9.07
CA ASN A 34 16.14 1.69 -10.07
C ASN A 34 14.93 2.33 -10.78
N LEU A 35 14.64 3.59 -10.48
CA LEU A 35 13.64 4.41 -11.18
C LEU A 35 13.90 4.56 -12.68
N SER A 36 15.15 4.35 -13.14
CA SER A 36 15.49 4.33 -14.58
C SER A 36 15.20 2.97 -15.23
N GLY A 37 15.08 1.89 -14.43
CA GLY A 37 14.83 0.54 -14.91
C GLY A 37 13.43 0.41 -15.50
N GLY A 38 13.35 -0.29 -16.63
CA GLY A 38 12.12 -0.62 -17.32
C GLY A 38 12.40 -0.89 -18.81
N PRO A 39 11.70 -1.86 -19.43
CA PRO A 39 11.88 -2.14 -20.84
C PRO A 39 11.31 -1.01 -21.69
N SER A 40 12.00 -0.69 -22.79
CA SER A 40 11.46 0.20 -23.80
C SER A 40 10.26 -0.46 -24.49
N ILE A 41 9.24 0.34 -24.80
CA ILE A 41 8.05 -0.05 -25.54
C ILE A 41 7.96 0.68 -26.87
N ASN A 42 7.21 0.14 -27.81
CA ASN A 42 6.72 0.86 -28.97
C ASN A 42 5.26 1.27 -28.72
N PRO A 43 4.97 2.55 -28.45
CA PRO A 43 3.61 2.98 -28.14
C PRO A 43 2.63 2.84 -29.28
N GLY A 44 3.13 2.70 -30.53
CA GLY A 44 2.32 2.46 -31.73
C GLY A 44 2.00 0.99 -32.00
N ALA A 45 2.43 0.07 -31.12
CA ALA A 45 2.17 -1.37 -31.23
C ALA A 45 1.58 -1.91 -29.92
N PRO A 46 0.90 -3.08 -29.96
CA PRO A 46 0.39 -3.71 -28.74
C PRO A 46 1.49 -3.95 -27.71
N VAL A 47 1.27 -3.46 -26.47
CA VAL A 47 2.19 -3.65 -25.35
C VAL A 47 1.79 -4.89 -24.58
N VAL A 48 2.69 -5.87 -24.49
CA VAL A 48 2.46 -7.10 -23.74
C VAL A 48 2.50 -6.81 -22.25
N VAL A 49 1.38 -7.05 -21.57
CA VAL A 49 1.20 -6.92 -20.12
C VAL A 49 0.87 -8.29 -19.55
N ALA A 50 1.68 -8.78 -18.63
CA ALA A 50 1.43 -10.04 -17.94
C ALA A 50 0.59 -9.80 -16.69
N LEU A 51 -0.48 -10.58 -16.53
CA LEU A 51 -1.30 -10.63 -15.33
C LEU A 51 -1.10 -11.97 -14.61
N LEU A 52 -0.54 -11.95 -13.43
CA LEU A 52 -0.27 -13.11 -12.61
C LEU A 52 -1.32 -13.24 -11.51
N VAL A 53 -2.18 -14.26 -11.58
CA VAL A 53 -3.31 -14.46 -10.65
C VAL A 53 -3.48 -15.91 -10.24
N PRO A 54 -4.00 -16.21 -9.02
CA PRO A 54 -4.14 -17.57 -8.50
C PRO A 54 -5.46 -18.21 -8.95
N LYS A 55 -5.63 -18.49 -10.25
CA LYS A 55 -6.91 -18.99 -10.81
C LYS A 55 -7.23 -20.41 -10.41
N SER A 56 -6.24 -21.30 -10.39
CA SER A 56 -6.43 -22.73 -10.12
C SER A 56 -6.05 -23.12 -8.69
N SER A 57 -6.05 -22.16 -7.75
CA SER A 57 -5.84 -22.48 -6.33
C SER A 57 -6.84 -23.51 -5.85
N ALA A 58 -6.36 -24.50 -5.09
CA ALA A 58 -7.20 -25.50 -4.44
C ALA A 58 -8.18 -24.88 -3.42
N GLU A 59 -7.85 -23.70 -2.90
CA GLU A 59 -8.72 -22.92 -2.03
C GLU A 59 -9.69 -22.08 -2.87
N ARG A 60 -10.99 -22.44 -2.81
CA ARG A 60 -12.05 -21.77 -3.60
C ARG A 60 -12.11 -20.26 -3.38
N GLY A 61 -11.84 -19.78 -2.19
CA GLY A 61 -11.78 -18.36 -1.88
C GLY A 61 -10.67 -17.65 -2.67
N ILE A 62 -9.49 -18.27 -2.75
CA ILE A 62 -8.33 -17.74 -3.46
C ILE A 62 -8.55 -17.74 -4.99
N SER A 63 -9.11 -18.84 -5.53
CA SER A 63 -9.40 -18.88 -6.98
C SER A 63 -10.46 -17.86 -7.39
N ALA A 64 -11.45 -17.60 -6.53
CA ALA A 64 -12.44 -16.54 -6.77
C ALA A 64 -11.81 -15.14 -6.77
N ILE A 65 -10.81 -14.89 -5.90
CA ILE A 65 -10.02 -13.65 -5.96
C ILE A 65 -9.30 -13.55 -7.30
N GLY A 66 -8.60 -14.61 -7.72
CA GLY A 66 -7.89 -14.65 -9.00
C GLY A 66 -8.81 -14.35 -10.20
N GLN A 67 -9.99 -14.96 -10.22
CA GLN A 67 -11.00 -14.70 -11.26
C GLN A 67 -11.49 -13.24 -11.22
N SER A 68 -11.73 -12.69 -10.04
CA SER A 68 -12.19 -11.30 -9.89
C SER A 68 -11.14 -10.30 -10.35
N LEU A 69 -9.86 -10.53 -10.07
CA LEU A 69 -8.73 -9.72 -10.54
C LEU A 69 -8.60 -9.78 -12.07
N GLU A 70 -8.71 -10.97 -12.66
CA GLU A 70 -8.66 -11.12 -14.12
C GLU A 70 -9.84 -10.42 -14.82
N ASN A 71 -11.05 -10.64 -14.35
CA ASN A 71 -12.24 -10.00 -14.90
C ASN A 71 -12.11 -8.48 -14.89
N SER A 72 -11.65 -7.92 -13.78
CA SER A 72 -11.44 -6.48 -13.63
C SER A 72 -10.34 -5.95 -14.55
N ALA A 73 -9.24 -6.68 -14.71
CA ALA A 73 -8.19 -6.32 -15.66
C ALA A 73 -8.69 -6.32 -17.10
N ARG A 74 -9.46 -7.35 -17.50
CA ARG A 74 -10.08 -7.42 -18.84
C ARG A 74 -11.07 -6.28 -19.07
N MET A 75 -11.88 -5.94 -18.06
CA MET A 75 -12.78 -4.80 -18.12
C MET A 75 -12.02 -3.48 -18.35
N ALA A 76 -10.88 -3.29 -17.66
CA ALA A 76 -10.04 -2.12 -17.89
C ALA A 76 -9.46 -2.05 -19.30
N VAL A 77 -9.02 -3.19 -19.87
CA VAL A 77 -8.52 -3.23 -21.25
C VAL A 77 -9.58 -2.76 -22.24
N THR A 78 -10.86 -3.13 -22.03
CA THR A 78 -11.97 -2.67 -22.90
C THR A 78 -12.25 -1.17 -22.80
N ASP A 79 -11.78 -0.51 -21.73
CA ASP A 79 -11.96 0.92 -21.48
C ASP A 79 -10.84 1.79 -22.05
N LEU A 80 -9.78 1.19 -22.55
CA LEU A 80 -8.62 1.92 -23.05
C LEU A 80 -8.87 2.37 -24.49
N ASP A 81 -9.25 3.64 -24.67
CA ASP A 81 -9.42 4.24 -25.99
C ASP A 81 -8.07 4.41 -26.71
N GLY A 82 -7.91 3.76 -27.86
CA GLY A 82 -6.75 3.91 -28.74
C GLY A 82 -5.43 3.33 -28.22
N THR A 83 -5.41 2.81 -26.99
CA THR A 83 -4.21 2.19 -26.39
C THR A 83 -4.29 0.68 -26.52
N GLN A 84 -3.31 0.07 -27.19
CA GLN A 84 -3.31 -1.38 -27.43
C GLN A 84 -2.52 -2.09 -26.32
N ILE A 85 -3.23 -2.83 -25.45
CA ILE A 85 -2.66 -3.72 -24.45
C ILE A 85 -2.92 -5.18 -24.88
N ASP A 86 -1.84 -5.96 -25.04
CA ASP A 86 -1.89 -7.42 -25.18
C ASP A 86 -1.82 -8.04 -23.77
N LEU A 87 -2.99 -8.24 -23.16
CA LEU A 87 -3.10 -8.79 -21.81
C LEU A 87 -2.96 -10.31 -21.82
N ARG A 88 -1.87 -10.82 -21.28
CA ARG A 88 -1.60 -12.25 -21.11
C ARG A 88 -1.73 -12.68 -19.67
N VAL A 89 -2.58 -13.67 -19.43
CA VAL A 89 -2.88 -14.14 -18.07
C VAL A 89 -2.09 -15.41 -17.76
N TYR A 90 -1.40 -15.41 -16.64
CA TYR A 90 -0.60 -16.51 -16.12
C TYR A 90 -1.14 -16.94 -14.78
N ASP A 91 -1.41 -18.24 -14.66
CA ASP A 91 -1.89 -18.82 -13.40
C ASP A 91 -0.73 -19.12 -12.46
N THR A 92 -0.86 -18.65 -11.22
CA THR A 92 0.10 -18.91 -10.15
C THR A 92 -0.39 -19.97 -9.17
N ALA A 93 -1.63 -20.41 -9.27
CA ALA A 93 -2.33 -21.31 -8.34
C ALA A 93 -2.23 -20.88 -6.85
N GLY A 94 -1.65 -19.71 -6.55
CA GLY A 94 -1.32 -19.28 -5.19
C GLY A 94 0.01 -19.87 -4.65
N ASP A 95 0.76 -20.56 -5.49
CA ASP A 95 2.02 -21.21 -5.16
C ASP A 95 3.22 -20.35 -5.59
N PRO A 96 4.23 -20.11 -4.71
CA PRO A 96 5.38 -19.27 -5.05
C PRO A 96 6.26 -19.83 -6.17
N ALA A 97 6.43 -21.15 -6.29
CA ALA A 97 7.27 -21.76 -7.33
C ALA A 97 6.58 -21.65 -8.70
N LEU A 98 5.26 -21.89 -8.76
CA LEU A 98 4.47 -21.68 -9.95
C LEU A 98 4.44 -20.19 -10.36
N ALA A 99 4.36 -19.28 -9.40
CA ALA A 99 4.43 -17.85 -9.63
C ALA A 99 5.79 -17.45 -10.24
N ALA A 100 6.91 -17.93 -9.71
CA ALA A 100 8.25 -17.71 -10.26
C ALA A 100 8.36 -18.21 -11.72
N SER A 101 7.88 -19.42 -11.98
CA SER A 101 7.83 -20.00 -13.33
C SER A 101 6.96 -19.17 -14.28
N ALA A 102 5.79 -18.71 -13.82
CA ALA A 102 4.88 -17.84 -14.56
C ALA A 102 5.55 -16.50 -14.90
N GLY A 103 6.25 -15.88 -13.94
CA GLY A 103 7.01 -14.64 -14.15
C GLY A 103 8.10 -14.78 -15.20
N SER A 104 8.90 -15.85 -15.11
CA SER A 104 9.95 -16.14 -16.10
C SER A 104 9.38 -16.33 -17.50
N ARG A 105 8.28 -17.09 -17.64
CA ARG A 105 7.57 -17.24 -18.91
C ARG A 105 7.03 -15.91 -19.44
N ALA A 106 6.43 -15.11 -18.59
CA ALA A 106 5.91 -13.81 -18.97
C ALA A 106 6.99 -12.93 -19.59
N VAL A 107 8.19 -12.88 -18.98
CA VAL A 107 9.34 -12.16 -19.52
C VAL A 107 9.80 -12.76 -20.85
N ALA A 108 9.91 -14.08 -20.95
CA ALA A 108 10.29 -14.77 -22.19
C ALA A 108 9.27 -14.52 -23.34
N ASP A 109 7.98 -14.44 -23.01
CA ASP A 109 6.89 -14.12 -23.92
C ASP A 109 6.84 -12.61 -24.30
N GLY A 110 7.77 -11.80 -23.80
CA GLY A 110 7.94 -10.40 -24.15
C GLY A 110 7.16 -9.40 -23.31
N ALA A 111 6.69 -9.79 -22.11
CA ALA A 111 6.01 -8.88 -21.20
C ALA A 111 6.88 -7.65 -20.88
N LYS A 112 6.26 -6.49 -20.91
CA LYS A 112 6.90 -5.21 -20.63
C LYS A 112 6.63 -4.74 -19.19
N ILE A 113 5.63 -5.32 -18.56
CA ILE A 113 5.30 -5.11 -17.15
C ILE A 113 4.50 -6.32 -16.66
N ILE A 114 4.63 -6.62 -15.37
CA ILE A 114 3.88 -7.66 -14.67
C ILE A 114 2.90 -7.00 -13.71
N ILE A 115 1.63 -7.39 -13.73
CA ILE A 115 0.59 -7.01 -12.76
C ILE A 115 0.26 -8.23 -11.91
N GLY A 116 0.30 -8.09 -10.59
CA GLY A 116 0.35 -9.23 -9.68
C GLY A 116 1.79 -9.62 -9.34
N PRO A 117 1.99 -10.76 -8.63
CA PRO A 117 0.98 -11.64 -8.10
C PRO A 117 0.29 -11.12 -6.82
N LEU A 118 -0.55 -11.99 -6.21
CA LEU A 118 -1.37 -11.61 -5.05
C LEU A 118 -0.61 -11.72 -3.72
N PHE A 119 0.09 -12.81 -3.50
CA PHE A 119 0.71 -13.14 -2.22
C PHE A 119 2.14 -12.63 -2.10
N GLN A 120 2.55 -12.37 -0.87
CA GLN A 120 3.90 -11.88 -0.54
C GLN A 120 4.98 -12.85 -1.06
N GLU A 121 4.87 -14.12 -0.73
CA GLU A 121 5.84 -15.15 -1.09
C GLU A 121 5.91 -15.32 -2.62
N SER A 122 4.77 -15.29 -3.29
CA SER A 122 4.69 -15.31 -4.76
C SER A 122 5.34 -14.07 -5.37
N THR A 123 5.15 -12.88 -4.77
CA THR A 123 5.77 -11.65 -5.26
C THR A 123 7.29 -11.69 -5.13
N ALA A 124 7.80 -12.14 -3.98
CA ALA A 124 9.23 -12.31 -3.76
C ALA A 124 9.85 -13.31 -4.76
N ALA A 125 9.15 -14.43 -5.00
CA ALA A 125 9.58 -15.45 -5.94
C ALA A 125 9.62 -14.95 -7.39
N VAL A 126 8.60 -14.18 -7.84
CA VAL A 126 8.56 -13.55 -9.17
C VAL A 126 9.67 -12.51 -9.29
N ALA A 127 9.87 -11.65 -8.29
CA ALA A 127 10.93 -10.64 -8.31
C ALA A 127 12.32 -11.28 -8.46
N ALA A 128 12.61 -12.35 -7.72
CA ALA A 128 13.85 -13.11 -7.84
C ALA A 128 14.00 -13.76 -9.22
N ALA A 129 12.93 -14.39 -9.75
CA ALA A 129 12.95 -15.09 -11.03
C ALA A 129 13.07 -14.15 -12.25
N THR A 130 12.68 -12.88 -12.10
CA THR A 130 12.72 -11.86 -13.17
C THR A 130 13.82 -10.82 -12.94
N ALA A 131 14.68 -11.02 -11.94
CA ALA A 131 15.80 -10.13 -11.67
C ALA A 131 16.68 -9.95 -12.92
N GLY A 132 17.09 -8.70 -13.18
CA GLY A 132 17.91 -8.37 -14.35
C GLY A 132 17.18 -8.28 -15.68
N SER A 133 15.88 -8.65 -15.76
CA SER A 133 15.08 -8.48 -16.98
C SER A 133 14.71 -7.02 -17.26
N GLY A 134 14.76 -6.16 -16.26
CA GLY A 134 14.28 -4.79 -16.29
C GLY A 134 12.75 -4.65 -16.24
N VAL A 135 11.99 -5.76 -16.16
CA VAL A 135 10.52 -5.72 -16.09
C VAL A 135 10.07 -5.35 -14.69
N ASN A 136 9.25 -4.30 -14.56
CA ASN A 136 8.66 -3.88 -13.29
C ASN A 136 7.44 -4.73 -12.93
N ILE A 137 7.19 -4.89 -11.63
CA ILE A 137 6.12 -5.71 -11.05
C ILE A 137 5.19 -4.80 -10.24
N LEU A 138 3.91 -4.74 -10.60
CA LEU A 138 2.85 -4.08 -9.83
C LEU A 138 2.13 -5.13 -8.98
N SER A 139 2.65 -5.42 -7.79
CA SER A 139 2.14 -6.48 -6.93
C SER A 139 0.80 -6.12 -6.29
N PHE A 140 -0.13 -7.07 -6.23
CA PHE A 140 -1.39 -6.94 -5.49
C PHE A 140 -1.22 -7.11 -3.97
N SER A 141 -0.04 -7.54 -3.51
CA SER A 141 0.26 -7.65 -2.09
C SER A 141 0.06 -6.31 -1.38
N ASN A 142 -0.35 -6.37 -0.13
CA ASN A 142 -0.42 -5.22 0.78
C ASN A 142 0.82 -5.09 1.67
N ASN A 143 1.80 -5.98 1.52
CA ASN A 143 3.02 -5.96 2.31
C ASN A 143 4.06 -5.00 1.73
N ALA A 144 4.23 -3.86 2.41
CA ALA A 144 5.19 -2.83 2.01
C ALA A 144 6.67 -3.28 2.10
N SER A 145 7.00 -4.33 2.87
CA SER A 145 8.37 -4.81 3.00
C SER A 145 8.94 -5.47 1.73
N LEU A 146 8.08 -5.76 0.75
CA LEU A 146 8.49 -6.26 -0.57
C LEU A 146 9.09 -5.15 -1.45
N ALA A 147 8.77 -3.90 -1.14
CA ALA A 147 9.28 -2.74 -1.81
C ALA A 147 10.53 -2.25 -1.09
N TYR A 148 11.65 -2.20 -1.80
CA TYR A 148 12.92 -1.64 -1.32
C TYR A 148 13.65 -0.98 -2.50
N ALA A 149 14.56 -0.06 -2.21
CA ALA A 149 15.15 0.87 -3.17
C ALA A 149 15.77 0.24 -4.44
N GLU A 150 16.17 -1.03 -4.36
CA GLU A 150 16.78 -1.76 -5.48
C GLU A 150 15.84 -2.79 -6.13
N SER A 151 14.60 -2.86 -5.67
CA SER A 151 13.61 -3.81 -6.17
C SER A 151 12.89 -3.24 -7.39
N ASN A 152 12.49 -4.13 -8.31
CA ASN A 152 11.58 -3.80 -9.41
C ASN A 152 10.10 -3.98 -9.01
N VAL A 153 9.81 -4.09 -7.71
CA VAL A 153 8.46 -4.30 -7.16
C VAL A 153 7.86 -2.98 -6.71
N PHE A 154 6.66 -2.72 -7.19
CA PHE A 154 5.78 -1.65 -6.74
C PHE A 154 4.52 -2.24 -6.14
N ILE A 155 4.17 -1.82 -4.93
CA ILE A 155 2.97 -2.30 -4.24
C ILE A 155 1.75 -1.57 -4.78
N LEU A 156 0.82 -2.31 -5.36
CA LEU A 156 -0.47 -1.79 -5.83
C LEU A 156 -1.57 -1.97 -4.78
N GLY A 157 -1.46 -3.00 -3.93
CA GLY A 157 -2.41 -3.26 -2.85
C GLY A 157 -2.46 -2.14 -1.80
N ALA A 158 -3.62 -1.95 -1.18
CA ALA A 158 -3.77 -1.01 -0.07
C ALA A 158 -3.02 -1.52 1.16
N THR A 159 -2.14 -0.69 1.74
CA THR A 159 -1.34 -1.02 2.91
C THR A 159 -1.95 -0.46 4.20
N PHE A 160 -1.53 -0.98 5.36
CA PHE A 160 -1.91 -0.38 6.65
C PHE A 160 -1.43 1.07 6.77
N LYS A 161 -0.29 1.40 6.14
CA LYS A 161 0.24 2.78 6.13
C LYS A 161 -0.74 3.76 5.47
N ASN A 162 -1.36 3.40 4.34
CA ASN A 162 -2.34 4.27 3.69
C ASN A 162 -3.50 4.66 4.63
N THR A 163 -4.00 3.66 5.37
CA THR A 163 -5.09 3.86 6.32
C THR A 163 -4.65 4.64 7.55
N ALA A 164 -3.49 4.29 8.13
CA ALA A 164 -2.94 4.97 9.30
C ALA A 164 -2.65 6.44 9.01
N ASP A 165 -1.96 6.76 7.92
CA ASP A 165 -1.66 8.15 7.52
C ASP A 165 -2.94 8.98 7.38
N ARG A 166 -3.96 8.41 6.72
CA ARG A 166 -5.24 9.07 6.51
C ARG A 166 -5.98 9.36 7.81
N LEU A 167 -6.05 8.36 8.70
CA LEU A 167 -6.80 8.48 9.96
C LEU A 167 -6.08 9.32 10.99
N VAL A 168 -4.75 9.18 11.13
CA VAL A 168 -3.95 10.00 12.04
C VAL A 168 -3.99 11.46 11.62
N SER A 169 -3.83 11.75 10.31
CA SER A 169 -3.95 13.11 9.78
C SER A 169 -5.35 13.69 10.03
N TYR A 170 -6.41 12.92 9.80
CA TYR A 170 -7.78 13.37 10.07
C TYR A 170 -8.01 13.62 11.55
N ALA A 171 -7.57 12.71 12.41
CA ALA A 171 -7.71 12.84 13.86
C ALA A 171 -6.97 14.07 14.40
N ALA A 172 -5.74 14.34 13.92
CA ALA A 172 -4.98 15.51 14.31
C ALA A 172 -5.68 16.83 13.97
N ARG A 173 -6.34 16.91 12.80
CA ARG A 173 -7.12 18.09 12.39
C ARG A 173 -8.43 18.27 13.16
N ASN A 174 -8.93 17.19 13.80
CA ASN A 174 -10.15 17.20 14.60
C ASN A 174 -9.85 17.11 16.11
N ASP A 175 -8.67 17.59 16.52
CA ASP A 175 -8.23 17.70 17.92
C ASP A 175 -8.18 16.36 18.70
N LYS A 176 -8.10 15.24 17.97
CA LYS A 176 -7.89 13.89 18.53
C LYS A 176 -6.40 13.52 18.45
N ARG A 177 -5.56 14.26 19.21
CA ARG A 177 -4.10 14.20 19.09
C ARG A 177 -3.42 13.26 20.09
N ASN A 178 -4.06 12.96 21.20
CA ASN A 178 -3.52 12.05 22.23
C ASN A 178 -4.17 10.68 22.06
N MET A 179 -3.41 9.69 21.60
CA MET A 179 -3.93 8.38 21.24
C MET A 179 -3.38 7.28 22.13
N VAL A 180 -4.25 6.41 22.60
CA VAL A 180 -3.88 5.07 23.08
C VAL A 180 -3.96 4.14 21.88
N VAL A 181 -2.90 3.35 21.64
CA VAL A 181 -2.89 2.35 20.56
C VAL A 181 -3.13 0.96 21.15
N VAL A 182 -4.11 0.25 20.58
CA VAL A 182 -4.46 -1.12 21.00
C VAL A 182 -4.15 -2.09 19.87
N HIS A 183 -3.19 -3.00 20.10
CA HIS A 183 -2.76 -3.93 19.05
C HIS A 183 -2.50 -5.35 19.56
N GLY A 184 -2.67 -6.34 18.68
CA GLY A 184 -2.33 -7.73 18.95
C GLY A 184 -0.84 -8.01 18.85
N THR A 185 -0.39 -9.13 19.44
CA THR A 185 0.98 -9.65 19.29
C THR A 185 1.18 -10.42 17.98
N ASP A 186 0.09 -10.73 17.26
CA ASP A 186 0.14 -11.38 15.96
C ASP A 186 0.74 -10.48 14.87
N VAL A 187 1.15 -11.07 13.76
CA VAL A 187 1.81 -10.37 12.66
C VAL A 187 0.97 -9.19 12.13
N PRO A 188 -0.35 -9.32 11.84
CA PRO A 188 -1.16 -8.19 11.43
C PRO A 188 -1.25 -7.08 12.49
N GLY A 189 -1.36 -7.43 13.78
CA GLY A 189 -1.39 -6.48 14.88
C GLY A 189 -0.10 -5.65 14.97
N GLN A 190 1.05 -6.30 14.86
CA GLN A 190 2.36 -5.65 14.89
C GLN A 190 2.61 -4.78 13.66
N LEU A 191 2.30 -5.26 12.45
CA LEU A 191 2.41 -4.46 11.23
C LEU A 191 1.48 -3.24 11.25
N GLY A 192 0.27 -3.43 11.80
CA GLY A 192 -0.67 -2.33 12.01
C GLY A 192 -0.12 -1.29 13.00
N TYR A 193 0.47 -1.74 14.10
CA TYR A 193 1.10 -0.84 15.07
C TYR A 193 2.25 -0.05 14.45
N GLN A 194 3.15 -0.69 13.70
CA GLN A 194 4.24 -0.02 12.99
C GLN A 194 3.71 1.04 12.01
N ALA A 195 2.62 0.75 11.30
CA ALA A 195 1.99 1.72 10.40
C ALA A 195 1.44 2.94 11.16
N VAL A 196 0.81 2.74 12.32
CA VAL A 196 0.34 3.82 13.18
C VAL A 196 1.50 4.65 13.72
N GLN A 197 2.59 4.01 14.19
CA GLN A 197 3.80 4.71 14.65
C GLN A 197 4.43 5.56 13.56
N SER A 198 4.53 5.00 12.34
CA SER A 198 5.02 5.74 11.18
C SER A 198 4.15 6.96 10.87
N ALA A 199 2.83 6.83 10.93
CA ALA A 199 1.90 7.94 10.70
C ALA A 199 1.98 9.02 11.80
N LEU A 200 2.14 8.61 13.05
CA LEU A 200 2.30 9.53 14.20
C LEU A 200 3.60 10.33 14.12
N SER A 201 4.70 9.71 13.66
CA SER A 201 6.00 10.39 13.55
C SER A 201 5.99 11.61 12.63
N GLY A 202 5.09 11.62 11.63
CA GLY A 202 4.89 12.74 10.69
C GLY A 202 3.71 13.65 11.04
N SER A 203 3.14 13.55 12.26
CA SER A 203 1.89 14.20 12.66
C SER A 203 2.06 14.99 13.95
N PRO A 204 1.24 16.05 14.20
CA PRO A 204 1.13 16.65 15.52
C PRO A 204 0.40 15.76 16.55
N ALA A 205 -0.15 14.62 16.16
CA ALA A 205 -0.69 13.63 17.07
C ALA A 205 0.43 12.77 17.68
N ARG A 206 0.18 12.20 18.85
CA ARG A 206 1.15 11.38 19.57
C ARG A 206 0.47 10.23 20.29
N GLU A 207 1.21 9.16 20.46
CA GLU A 207 0.86 8.09 21.36
C GLU A 207 1.09 8.53 22.81
N VAL A 208 0.12 8.27 23.67
CA VAL A 208 0.18 8.54 25.12
C VAL A 208 0.07 7.27 25.96
N GLY A 209 -0.24 6.14 25.33
CA GLY A 209 -0.29 4.83 25.96
C GLY A 209 -0.47 3.72 24.93
N THR A 210 -0.09 2.50 25.27
CA THR A 210 -0.20 1.32 24.43
C THR A 210 -0.77 0.14 25.22
N VAL A 211 -1.75 -0.54 24.65
CA VAL A 211 -2.27 -1.80 25.19
C VAL A 211 -2.03 -2.93 24.20
N VAL A 212 -1.18 -3.86 24.59
CA VAL A 212 -0.86 -5.06 23.81
C VAL A 212 -1.69 -6.24 24.31
N TYR A 213 -2.25 -7.06 23.41
CA TYR A 213 -3.00 -8.25 23.78
C TYR A 213 -2.58 -9.45 22.92
N GLU A 214 -2.62 -10.63 23.52
CA GLU A 214 -2.52 -11.90 22.78
C GLU A 214 -3.84 -12.15 22.03
N PRO A 215 -3.80 -12.75 20.82
CA PRO A 215 -5.01 -13.00 20.02
C PRO A 215 -5.83 -14.19 20.56
N SER A 216 -6.20 -14.14 21.83
CA SER A 216 -7.12 -15.08 22.47
C SER A 216 -8.29 -14.32 23.11
N GLN A 217 -9.42 -15.00 23.24
CA GLN A 217 -10.61 -14.39 23.84
C GLN A 217 -10.35 -13.90 25.27
N GLU A 218 -9.65 -14.69 26.08
CA GLU A 218 -9.33 -14.39 27.47
C GLU A 218 -8.44 -13.15 27.55
N ALA A 219 -7.42 -13.04 26.72
CA ALA A 219 -6.50 -11.91 26.72
C ALA A 219 -7.17 -10.63 26.23
N VAL A 220 -8.05 -10.73 25.22
CA VAL A 220 -8.85 -9.57 24.75
C VAL A 220 -9.77 -9.07 25.87
N VAL A 221 -10.49 -9.96 26.55
CA VAL A 221 -11.35 -9.62 27.70
C VAL A 221 -10.54 -8.96 28.81
N ALA A 222 -9.41 -9.55 29.19
CA ALA A 222 -8.52 -9.01 30.23
C ALA A 222 -7.93 -7.65 29.86
N SER A 223 -7.77 -7.34 28.57
CA SER A 223 -7.22 -6.07 28.12
C SER A 223 -8.18 -4.88 28.26
N VAL A 224 -9.50 -5.12 28.36
CA VAL A 224 -10.51 -4.05 28.48
C VAL A 224 -10.27 -3.16 29.71
N GLY A 225 -9.94 -3.77 30.85
CA GLY A 225 -9.58 -3.03 32.06
C GLY A 225 -8.34 -2.14 31.87
N ARG A 226 -7.30 -2.70 31.21
CA ARG A 226 -6.06 -1.96 30.91
C ARG A 226 -6.32 -0.80 29.95
N ILE A 227 -7.18 -1.00 28.92
CA ILE A 227 -7.57 0.08 28.00
C ILE A 227 -8.26 1.21 28.78
N ARG A 228 -9.19 0.89 29.70
CA ARG A 228 -9.86 1.90 30.52
C ARG A 228 -8.88 2.68 31.40
N ASP A 229 -7.90 2.00 31.96
CA ASP A 229 -6.93 2.62 32.87
C ASP A 229 -5.93 3.54 32.10
N GLU A 230 -5.55 3.16 30.86
CA GLU A 230 -4.65 3.94 29.99
C GLU A 230 -5.32 5.18 29.35
N VAL A 231 -6.64 5.20 29.22
CA VAL A 231 -7.35 6.27 28.49
C VAL A 231 -7.39 7.60 29.25
N GLY A 232 -6.98 7.66 30.53
CA GLY A 232 -7.12 8.87 31.38
C GLY A 232 -6.53 10.18 30.82
N GLY A 233 -5.57 10.11 29.88
CA GLY A 233 -4.97 11.30 29.23
C GLY A 233 -5.20 11.36 27.72
N ALA A 234 -5.92 10.38 27.17
CA ALA A 234 -6.15 10.24 25.74
C ALA A 234 -7.50 10.82 25.33
N ASN A 235 -7.59 11.30 24.09
CA ASN A 235 -8.86 11.68 23.45
C ASN A 235 -9.24 10.80 22.26
N ALA A 236 -8.39 9.81 21.94
CA ALA A 236 -8.67 8.78 20.95
C ALA A 236 -8.09 7.41 21.37
N ILE A 237 -8.70 6.34 20.89
CA ILE A 237 -8.16 4.98 20.94
C ILE A 237 -8.06 4.47 19.51
N PHE A 238 -6.85 4.08 19.11
CA PHE A 238 -6.57 3.56 17.77
C PHE A 238 -6.43 2.03 17.83
N PHE A 239 -7.32 1.31 17.15
CA PHE A 239 -7.36 -0.14 17.13
C PHE A 239 -6.75 -0.70 15.85
N THR A 240 -5.81 -1.62 15.96
CA THR A 240 -5.33 -2.42 14.82
C THR A 240 -6.17 -3.67 14.57
N SER A 241 -7.02 -4.05 15.53
CA SER A 241 -7.89 -5.22 15.45
C SER A 241 -8.89 -5.14 14.29
N ASN A 242 -9.17 -6.30 13.71
CA ASN A 242 -10.12 -6.44 12.59
C ASN A 242 -11.42 -7.13 13.01
N THR A 243 -12.37 -7.18 12.08
CA THR A 243 -13.70 -7.75 12.29
C THR A 243 -13.74 -9.28 12.45
N GLN A 244 -12.68 -9.98 12.05
CA GLN A 244 -12.51 -11.43 12.23
C GLN A 244 -11.75 -11.78 13.53
N GLY A 245 -11.08 -10.80 14.13
CA GLY A 245 -10.30 -10.94 15.37
C GLY A 245 -10.99 -10.29 16.58
N ALA A 246 -10.26 -9.44 17.28
CA ALA A 246 -10.69 -8.91 18.58
C ALA A 246 -11.77 -7.80 18.50
N LEU A 247 -11.97 -7.16 17.33
CA LEU A 247 -12.90 -6.04 17.23
C LEU A 247 -14.33 -6.33 17.72
N PRO A 248 -14.97 -7.47 17.41
CA PRO A 248 -16.32 -7.76 17.91
C PRO A 248 -16.42 -7.74 19.44
N LEU A 249 -15.41 -8.28 20.13
CA LEU A 249 -15.35 -8.26 21.60
C LEU A 249 -15.16 -6.85 22.14
N TYR A 250 -14.21 -6.09 21.60
CA TYR A 250 -14.03 -4.69 21.98
C TYR A 250 -15.28 -3.84 21.72
N ALA A 251 -15.90 -4.00 20.56
CA ALA A 251 -17.11 -3.25 20.20
C ALA A 251 -18.31 -3.54 21.10
N GLN A 252 -18.33 -4.71 21.77
CA GLN A 252 -19.33 -5.04 22.79
C GLN A 252 -18.90 -4.55 24.17
N MET A 253 -17.67 -4.86 24.63
CA MET A 253 -17.26 -4.73 26.01
C MET A 253 -16.81 -3.32 26.41
N LEU A 254 -16.23 -2.54 25.49
CA LEU A 254 -15.80 -1.18 25.81
C LEU A 254 -16.96 -0.26 26.17
N PRO A 255 -18.12 -0.27 25.48
CA PRO A 255 -19.31 0.44 25.93
C PRO A 255 -19.82 0.03 27.31
N GLU A 256 -19.71 -1.27 27.66
CA GLU A 256 -20.07 -1.78 29.00
C GLU A 256 -19.09 -1.28 30.06
N ALA A 257 -17.83 -1.04 29.71
CA ALA A 257 -16.80 -0.44 30.55
C ALA A 257 -16.86 1.10 30.60
N GLY A 258 -17.85 1.72 29.95
CA GLY A 258 -18.06 3.17 29.94
C GLY A 258 -17.27 3.93 28.87
N LEU A 259 -16.60 3.22 27.95
CA LEU A 259 -15.82 3.82 26.85
C LEU A 259 -16.66 3.83 25.57
N ILE A 260 -17.03 5.01 25.10
CA ILE A 260 -17.91 5.19 23.92
C ILE A 260 -17.41 6.38 23.11
N SER A 261 -17.37 6.23 21.74
CA SER A 261 -17.17 7.38 20.84
C SER A 261 -18.22 8.46 21.05
N PRO A 262 -17.88 9.73 20.98
CA PRO A 262 -16.59 10.30 20.56
C PRO A 262 -15.65 10.66 21.74
N SER A 263 -15.86 10.16 22.94
CA SER A 263 -15.03 10.49 24.11
C SER A 263 -14.77 9.26 24.98
N PRO A 264 -13.66 8.54 24.71
CA PRO A 264 -12.63 8.75 23.68
C PRO A 264 -13.14 8.40 22.26
N GLN A 265 -12.52 9.00 21.23
CA GLN A 265 -12.82 8.67 19.86
C GLN A 265 -12.23 7.30 19.47
N PHE A 266 -13.03 6.37 19.03
CA PHE A 266 -12.56 5.09 18.50
C PHE A 266 -12.15 5.25 17.03
N ILE A 267 -10.98 4.73 16.67
CA ILE A 267 -10.41 4.78 15.33
C ILE A 267 -9.96 3.38 14.95
N GLY A 268 -10.43 2.88 13.82
CA GLY A 268 -10.11 1.54 13.32
C GLY A 268 -9.18 1.56 12.13
N LEU A 269 -8.04 0.85 12.24
CA LEU A 269 -7.09 0.68 11.14
C LEU A 269 -7.68 -0.09 9.96
N THR A 270 -8.60 -0.99 10.23
CA THR A 270 -9.25 -1.83 9.21
C THR A 270 -10.67 -1.34 8.90
N ARG A 271 -11.29 -1.91 7.88
CA ARG A 271 -12.69 -1.65 7.53
C ARG A 271 -13.62 -2.22 8.60
N TRP A 272 -14.36 -1.37 9.28
CA TRP A 272 -15.31 -1.78 10.30
C TRP A 272 -16.72 -2.03 9.76
N ASP A 273 -16.95 -1.75 8.50
CA ASP A 273 -18.21 -1.98 7.78
C ASP A 273 -18.26 -3.31 7.01
N ILE A 274 -17.19 -4.11 7.09
CA ILE A 274 -17.09 -5.42 6.43
C ILE A 274 -16.75 -6.50 7.46
N PRO A 275 -17.60 -7.48 7.69
CA PRO A 275 -18.95 -7.67 7.10
C PRO A 275 -19.97 -6.67 7.67
N PRO A 276 -21.10 -6.42 6.97
CA PRO A 276 -22.09 -5.41 7.38
C PRO A 276 -22.70 -5.64 8.76
N GLN A 277 -22.68 -6.86 9.27
CA GLN A 277 -23.15 -7.21 10.62
C GLN A 277 -22.39 -6.48 11.72
N THR A 278 -21.14 -6.09 11.46
CA THR A 278 -20.31 -5.32 12.40
C THR A 278 -20.94 -3.98 12.78
N LEU A 279 -21.70 -3.37 11.85
CA LEU A 279 -22.40 -2.10 12.09
C LEU A 279 -23.47 -2.18 13.19
N GLY A 280 -23.86 -3.39 13.59
CA GLY A 280 -24.80 -3.63 14.68
C GLY A 280 -24.22 -3.50 16.08
N TYR A 281 -22.90 -3.52 16.25
CA TYR A 281 -22.27 -3.42 17.57
C TYR A 281 -22.29 -1.98 18.09
N LYS A 282 -22.61 -1.83 19.37
CA LYS A 282 -22.70 -0.51 20.01
C LYS A 282 -21.38 0.27 19.99
N GLY A 283 -20.26 -0.41 20.12
CA GLY A 283 -18.92 0.22 20.16
C GLY A 283 -18.41 0.69 18.79
N VAL A 284 -19.10 0.37 17.69
CA VAL A 284 -18.71 0.92 16.39
C VAL A 284 -19.48 2.21 16.05
N GLU A 285 -20.55 2.52 16.79
CA GLU A 285 -21.32 3.76 16.62
C GLU A 285 -20.40 4.96 16.91
N GLY A 286 -20.32 5.92 16.00
CA GLY A 286 -19.46 7.09 16.10
C GLY A 286 -17.98 6.84 15.86
N ALA A 287 -17.52 5.60 15.68
CA ALA A 287 -16.13 5.27 15.41
C ALA A 287 -15.71 5.72 14.00
N TRP A 288 -14.41 5.96 13.82
CA TRP A 288 -13.84 6.36 12.53
C TRP A 288 -13.04 5.23 11.90
N PHE A 289 -13.16 5.09 10.60
CA PHE A 289 -12.34 4.19 9.79
C PHE A 289 -12.20 4.75 8.37
N ALA A 290 -11.18 4.30 7.63
CA ALA A 290 -10.97 4.74 6.27
C ALA A 290 -11.52 3.71 5.26
N LEU A 291 -11.97 4.21 4.12
CA LEU A 291 -12.47 3.40 3.01
C LEU A 291 -12.16 4.04 1.67
N PRO A 292 -12.13 3.25 0.57
CA PRO A 292 -12.05 3.79 -0.78
C PRO A 292 -13.21 4.74 -1.07
N ASP A 293 -13.04 5.64 -2.04
CA ASP A 293 -14.13 6.54 -2.49
C ASP A 293 -15.41 5.74 -2.77
N PRO A 294 -16.48 5.95 -2.00
CA PRO A 294 -17.69 5.14 -2.14
C PRO A 294 -18.39 5.30 -3.48
N THR A 295 -18.32 6.50 -4.08
CA THR A 295 -18.94 6.77 -5.39
C THR A 295 -18.23 5.98 -6.48
N LYS A 296 -16.90 6.05 -6.53
CA LYS A 296 -16.11 5.30 -7.50
C LYS A 296 -16.22 3.79 -7.29
N SER A 297 -16.13 3.34 -6.04
CA SER A 297 -16.24 1.92 -5.69
C SER A 297 -17.61 1.35 -6.04
N SER A 298 -18.70 2.09 -5.82
CA SER A 298 -20.05 1.64 -6.18
C SER A 298 -20.27 1.61 -7.69
N ALA A 299 -19.77 2.60 -8.42
CA ALA A 299 -19.82 2.62 -9.88
C ALA A 299 -19.07 1.43 -10.50
N PHE A 300 -17.84 1.14 -9.99
CA PHE A 300 -17.09 -0.02 -10.39
C PHE A 300 -17.83 -1.34 -10.13
N ARG A 301 -18.36 -1.53 -8.92
CA ARG A 301 -19.12 -2.74 -8.57
C ARG A 301 -20.36 -2.93 -9.42
N ALA A 302 -21.13 -1.87 -9.64
CA ALA A 302 -22.33 -1.92 -10.48
C ALA A 302 -21.98 -2.35 -11.92
N ARG A 303 -20.92 -1.79 -12.49
CA ARG A 303 -20.44 -2.12 -13.81
C ARG A 303 -19.90 -3.56 -13.89
N TYR A 304 -19.08 -3.97 -12.93
CA TYR A 304 -18.56 -5.34 -12.86
C TYR A 304 -19.71 -6.35 -12.81
N LYS A 305 -20.71 -6.10 -11.92
CA LYS A 305 -21.91 -6.94 -11.78
C LYS A 305 -22.71 -7.02 -13.09
N SER A 306 -22.89 -5.89 -13.77
CA SER A 306 -23.56 -5.85 -15.07
C SER A 306 -22.82 -6.66 -16.14
N THR A 307 -21.48 -6.68 -16.10
CA THR A 307 -20.66 -7.36 -17.10
C THR A 307 -20.52 -8.86 -16.82
N TYR A 308 -20.38 -9.25 -15.54
CA TYR A 308 -20.02 -10.63 -15.16
C TYR A 308 -21.11 -11.36 -14.36
N GLY A 309 -22.23 -10.72 -14.05
CA GLY A 309 -23.37 -11.32 -13.35
C GLY A 309 -23.15 -11.55 -11.84
N ALA A 310 -22.01 -11.15 -11.28
CA ALA A 310 -21.66 -11.35 -9.88
C ALA A 310 -20.96 -10.12 -9.30
N GLU A 311 -20.99 -9.98 -7.98
CA GLU A 311 -20.20 -8.92 -7.31
C GLU A 311 -18.69 -9.21 -7.41
N PRO A 312 -17.84 -8.20 -7.60
CA PRO A 312 -16.40 -8.39 -7.55
C PRO A 312 -15.96 -8.72 -6.11
N HIS A 313 -14.86 -9.46 -5.98
CA HIS A 313 -14.18 -9.55 -4.70
C HIS A 313 -13.73 -8.15 -4.23
N PRO A 314 -13.68 -7.84 -2.92
CA PRO A 314 -13.31 -6.51 -2.42
C PRO A 314 -11.99 -5.95 -2.95
N ILE A 315 -11.00 -6.81 -3.24
CA ILE A 315 -9.71 -6.40 -3.85
C ILE A 315 -9.68 -6.56 -5.38
N GLY A 316 -10.76 -7.03 -6.01
CA GLY A 316 -10.82 -7.25 -7.46
C GLY A 316 -10.49 -6.01 -8.28
N GLY A 317 -10.86 -4.82 -7.78
CA GLY A 317 -10.55 -3.55 -8.41
C GLY A 317 -9.07 -3.28 -8.68
N LEU A 318 -8.16 -3.94 -7.95
CA LEU A 318 -6.72 -3.82 -8.19
C LEU A 318 -6.30 -4.28 -9.59
N GLY A 319 -6.97 -5.30 -10.15
CA GLY A 319 -6.75 -5.73 -11.52
C GLY A 319 -7.06 -4.62 -12.53
N TYR A 320 -8.17 -3.91 -12.32
CA TYR A 320 -8.53 -2.73 -13.11
C TYR A 320 -7.51 -1.60 -12.91
N ASP A 321 -7.19 -1.25 -11.66
CA ASP A 321 -6.28 -0.16 -11.32
C ASP A 321 -4.90 -0.33 -11.98
N GLY A 322 -4.35 -1.56 -11.97
CA GLY A 322 -3.07 -1.86 -12.61
C GLY A 322 -3.08 -1.65 -14.11
N ILE A 323 -4.10 -2.15 -14.81
CA ILE A 323 -4.25 -1.97 -16.27
C ILE A 323 -4.51 -0.50 -16.61
N ALA A 324 -5.37 0.20 -15.85
CA ALA A 324 -5.67 1.62 -16.09
C ALA A 324 -4.40 2.49 -15.93
N ALA A 325 -3.57 2.21 -14.93
CA ALA A 325 -2.29 2.90 -14.76
C ALA A 325 -1.33 2.66 -15.93
N VAL A 326 -1.16 1.40 -16.33
CA VAL A 326 -0.31 1.02 -17.48
C VAL A 326 -0.84 1.65 -18.77
N GLY A 327 -2.15 1.57 -19.02
CA GLY A 327 -2.79 2.16 -20.17
C GLY A 327 -2.58 3.68 -20.25
N ALA A 328 -2.76 4.40 -19.13
CA ALA A 328 -2.52 5.83 -19.07
C ALA A 328 -1.06 6.21 -19.37
N LEU A 329 -0.10 5.38 -18.95
CA LEU A 329 1.32 5.60 -19.25
C LEU A 329 1.64 5.32 -20.72
N VAL A 330 1.15 4.21 -21.29
CA VAL A 330 1.35 3.85 -22.71
C VAL A 330 0.72 4.89 -23.62
N ALA A 331 -0.48 5.39 -23.28
CA ALA A 331 -1.18 6.45 -24.01
C ALA A 331 -0.39 7.77 -24.10
N SER A 332 0.60 7.98 -23.23
CA SER A 332 1.49 9.15 -23.31
C SER A 332 2.41 9.17 -24.53
N GLY A 333 2.51 8.06 -25.26
CA GLY A 333 3.37 7.93 -26.43
C GLY A 333 4.87 7.85 -26.14
N ASN A 334 5.26 7.69 -24.86
CA ASN A 334 6.67 7.64 -24.46
C ASN A 334 7.18 6.20 -24.49
N SER A 335 8.29 5.96 -25.19
CA SER A 335 8.94 4.65 -25.21
C SER A 335 9.45 4.18 -23.81
N ASN A 336 9.66 5.09 -22.89
CA ASN A 336 10.07 4.81 -21.51
C ASN A 336 8.89 4.84 -20.52
N ALA A 337 7.66 4.66 -21.01
CA ALA A 337 6.43 4.79 -20.21
C ALA A 337 6.37 3.82 -19.01
N LEU A 338 7.03 2.66 -19.08
CA LEU A 338 6.96 1.63 -18.04
C LEU A 338 8.22 1.57 -17.15
N THR A 339 9.03 2.64 -17.16
CA THR A 339 10.15 2.78 -16.22
C THR A 339 9.63 3.13 -14.81
N GLY A 340 10.43 2.84 -13.78
CA GLY A 340 10.09 3.21 -12.40
C GLY A 340 9.80 4.71 -12.25
N ARG A 341 10.52 5.59 -12.97
CA ARG A 341 10.26 7.03 -12.99
C ARG A 341 8.86 7.38 -13.52
N SER A 342 8.43 6.73 -14.57
CA SER A 342 7.10 6.96 -15.16
C SER A 342 6.00 6.39 -14.27
N LEU A 343 6.24 5.21 -13.66
CA LEU A 343 5.32 4.61 -12.71
C LEU A 343 5.09 5.48 -11.46
N THR A 344 6.14 6.18 -11.00
CA THR A 344 6.11 7.01 -9.77
C THR A 344 5.78 8.48 -10.02
N GLN A 345 5.08 8.78 -11.10
CA GLN A 345 4.66 10.15 -11.40
C GLN A 345 3.82 10.78 -10.28
N SER A 346 4.11 12.03 -9.92
CA SER A 346 3.52 12.71 -8.76
C SER A 346 2.00 12.89 -8.83
N ARG A 347 1.44 13.05 -10.04
CA ARG A 347 -0.02 13.15 -10.25
C ARG A 347 -0.78 11.86 -9.95
N GLY A 348 -0.08 10.70 -9.96
CA GLY A 348 -0.69 9.39 -9.79
C GLY A 348 -1.66 9.00 -10.89
N PHE A 349 -2.61 8.12 -10.52
CA PHE A 349 -3.57 7.49 -11.42
C PHE A 349 -4.97 7.52 -10.81
N GLN A 350 -5.98 7.41 -11.68
CA GLN A 350 -7.37 7.19 -11.26
C GLN A 350 -7.63 5.70 -11.17
N GLY A 351 -8.14 5.25 -10.03
CA GLY A 351 -8.51 3.86 -9.79
C GLY A 351 -9.98 3.69 -9.45
N THR A 352 -10.39 2.44 -9.28
CA THR A 352 -11.75 2.01 -8.93
C THR A 352 -12.20 2.47 -7.55
N GLY A 353 -11.26 2.70 -6.65
CA GLY A 353 -11.51 3.15 -5.27
C GLY A 353 -11.03 4.58 -4.99
N GLY A 354 -10.69 5.37 -5.98
CA GLY A 354 -10.13 6.71 -5.83
C GLY A 354 -8.78 6.87 -6.52
N ILE A 355 -8.11 7.99 -6.24
CA ILE A 355 -6.76 8.23 -6.76
C ILE A 355 -5.74 7.36 -6.01
N PHE A 356 -4.67 6.98 -6.71
CA PHE A 356 -3.49 6.37 -6.11
C PHE A 356 -2.23 6.78 -6.86
N ARG A 357 -1.09 6.73 -6.19
CA ARG A 357 0.22 6.86 -6.82
C ARG A 357 1.21 5.85 -6.24
N LEU A 358 2.15 5.44 -7.07
CA LEU A 358 3.29 4.65 -6.65
C LEU A 358 4.41 5.60 -6.24
N LEU A 359 5.18 5.22 -5.24
CA LEU A 359 6.26 6.03 -4.69
C LEU A 359 7.64 5.50 -5.12
N PRO A 360 8.68 6.35 -5.09
CA PRO A 360 10.04 5.94 -5.47
C PRO A 360 10.63 4.80 -4.64
N ASP A 361 10.13 4.59 -3.43
CA ASP A 361 10.51 3.47 -2.56
C ASP A 361 9.75 2.16 -2.88
N GLY A 362 8.92 2.17 -3.94
CA GLY A 362 8.09 1.05 -4.36
C GLY A 362 6.79 0.89 -3.58
N THR A 363 6.54 1.69 -2.56
CA THR A 363 5.26 1.73 -1.84
C THR A 363 4.21 2.57 -2.60
N ASN A 364 3.06 2.81 -2.01
CA ASN A 364 2.02 3.62 -2.64
C ASN A 364 1.33 4.57 -1.65
N GLU A 365 0.63 5.54 -2.20
CA GLU A 365 -0.37 6.34 -1.52
C GLU A 365 -1.73 6.19 -2.20
N ARG A 366 -2.80 6.22 -1.38
CA ARG A 366 -4.18 6.11 -1.85
C ARG A 366 -5.05 7.20 -1.26
N GLY A 367 -5.89 7.79 -2.10
CA GLY A 367 -6.93 8.71 -1.67
C GLY A 367 -8.08 7.96 -1.01
N LEU A 368 -8.14 7.98 0.31
CA LEU A 368 -9.17 7.32 1.10
C LEU A 368 -10.13 8.35 1.70
N ALA A 369 -11.42 8.02 1.76
CA ALA A 369 -12.41 8.74 2.56
C ALA A 369 -12.28 8.32 4.03
N VAL A 370 -12.71 9.19 4.94
CA VAL A 370 -12.96 8.84 6.34
C VAL A 370 -14.47 8.72 6.55
N ALA A 371 -14.88 7.66 7.18
CA ALA A 371 -16.26 7.41 7.51
C ALA A 371 -16.46 7.18 9.01
N THR A 372 -17.69 7.33 9.43
CA THR A 372 -18.19 6.96 10.75
C THR A 372 -19.42 6.08 10.61
N VAL A 373 -19.84 5.46 11.71
CA VAL A 373 -21.12 4.76 11.80
C VAL A 373 -22.13 5.65 12.49
N ARG A 374 -23.30 5.83 11.89
CA ARG A 374 -24.47 6.49 12.50
C ARG A 374 -25.72 5.68 12.19
N ASP A 375 -26.49 5.35 13.22
CA ASP A 375 -27.70 4.56 13.08
C ASP A 375 -27.47 3.25 12.28
N LYS A 376 -26.34 2.57 12.57
CA LYS A 376 -25.89 1.35 11.87
C LYS A 376 -25.64 1.53 10.37
N GLN A 377 -25.37 2.75 9.94
CA GLN A 377 -25.05 3.08 8.55
C GLN A 377 -23.69 3.74 8.46
N VAL A 378 -23.00 3.48 7.35
CA VAL A 378 -21.73 4.14 7.04
C VAL A 378 -21.99 5.54 6.50
N VAL A 379 -21.44 6.54 7.16
CA VAL A 379 -21.55 7.95 6.77
C VAL A 379 -20.15 8.51 6.49
N VAL A 380 -19.89 8.99 5.29
CA VAL A 380 -18.65 9.69 4.97
C VAL A 380 -18.63 11.03 5.68
N ILE A 381 -17.56 11.27 6.45
CA ILE A 381 -17.36 12.51 7.22
C ILE A 381 -16.19 13.35 6.69
N ASP A 382 -15.32 12.75 5.87
CA ASP A 382 -14.26 13.45 5.14
C ASP A 382 -14.04 12.74 3.79
N PRO A 383 -14.39 13.37 2.65
CA PRO A 383 -14.33 12.75 1.34
C PRO A 383 -12.92 12.29 0.96
N ALA A 384 -12.83 11.32 0.06
CA ALA A 384 -11.57 10.94 -0.55
C ALA A 384 -11.03 12.11 -1.40
N PRO A 385 -9.73 12.44 -1.31
CA PRO A 385 -9.13 13.48 -2.13
C PRO A 385 -9.15 13.07 -3.61
N THR A 386 -9.29 14.05 -4.48
CA THR A 386 -9.32 13.87 -5.94
C THR A 386 -7.98 14.18 -6.62
N SER A 387 -7.01 14.71 -5.87
CA SER A 387 -5.64 14.98 -6.32
C SER A 387 -4.65 14.85 -5.17
N PHE A 388 -3.38 14.57 -5.48
CA PHE A 388 -2.31 14.51 -4.47
C PHE A 388 -1.73 15.88 -4.11
N SER A 389 -2.03 16.93 -4.85
CA SER A 389 -1.65 18.30 -4.51
C SER A 389 -2.33 18.82 -3.24
N ALA A 390 -3.43 18.19 -2.81
CA ALA A 390 -4.16 18.55 -1.60
C ALA A 390 -3.59 17.90 -0.30
N PHE A 391 -2.58 17.03 -0.40
CA PHE A 391 -1.98 16.37 0.77
C PHE A 391 -0.88 17.19 1.47
N GLY A 392 -0.50 18.34 0.93
CA GLY A 392 0.62 19.16 1.38
C GLY A 392 0.26 20.53 1.97
N SER A 393 -1.01 20.75 2.34
CA SER A 393 -1.43 22.01 2.97
C SER A 393 -2.08 21.78 4.30
#